data_3a01265af2c547c073fbcb44234e72bc
#
_entry.id   3a01265af2c547c073fbcb44234e72bc
#
_cell.length_a   1.000
_cell.length_b   1.000
_cell.length_c   1.000
_cell.angle_alpha   90.00
_cell.angle_beta   90.00
_cell.angle_gamma   90.00
#
_symmetry.space_group_name_H-M   'P 1'
#
loop_
_entity.id
_entity.type
_entity.pdbx_description
1 polymer ?
#
loop_
_entity_poly.entity_id
_entity_poly.type
_entity_poly.pdbx_seq_one_letter_code
_entity_poly.pdbx_strand_id
1 'polypeptide(L)'
;MKQVANIRGPLGLKHPKPTRAEIAAGKVHMARVKQLPCVICGKPGPSDAHHCFSGRYGSRKTSDFETIPLCKRCHQEGPLAIHQDKAGWEERNGYDFDYLPVVADMLAGELN
;
A
#
# COMPACT_ATOMS: atom_id res chain seq x y z
N MET A 1 -14.38 -3.16 26.27
CA MET A 1 -13.93 -3.12 25.86
C MET A 1 -13.81 -3.25 25.21
N LYS A 2 -13.91 -3.42 25.18
CA LYS A 2 -13.67 -3.57 24.62
C LYS A 2 -13.47 -3.97 24.06
N GLN A 3 -13.68 -4.31 24.07
CA GLN A 3 -13.35 -4.67 23.62
C GLN A 3 -13.04 -4.89 23.10
N VAL A 4 -13.38 -5.09 23.51
CA VAL A 4 -12.85 -5.38 23.00
C VAL A 4 -12.57 -5.73 22.32
N ALA A 5 -12.61 -5.82 22.52
CA ALA A 5 -12.15 -6.17 21.89
C ALA A 5 -12.11 -6.63 21.22
N ASN A 6 -12.30 -6.60 21.19
CA ASN A 6 -12.13 -7.06 20.57
C ASN A 6 -12.09 -7.44 20.03
N ILE A 7 -12.14 -7.42 20.02
CA ILE A 7 -11.97 -7.86 19.58
C ILE A 7 -11.67 -8.41 19.03
N ARG A 8 -11.33 -8.44 19.23
CA ARG A 8 -11.07 -9.12 18.59
C ARG A 8 -11.33 -9.94 18.66
N GLY A 9 -11.26 -9.77 18.61
CA GLY A 9 -11.87 -10.66 18.30
C GLY A 9 -11.80 -11.69 18.73
N PRO A 10 -12.36 -12.04 19.22
CA PRO A 10 -12.12 -13.13 19.64
C PRO A 10 -11.30 -13.86 18.95
N LEU A 11 -10.77 -14.14 19.57
CA LEU A 11 -9.93 -15.06 19.36
C LEU A 11 -10.10 -15.78 18.11
N GLY A 12 -9.16 -15.62 17.13
CA GLY A 12 -9.27 -16.32 15.88
C GLY A 12 -10.35 -15.84 14.96
N LEU A 13 -10.95 -14.72 15.27
CA LEU A 13 -11.94 -14.17 14.38
C LEU A 13 -11.27 -13.66 13.12
N LYS A 14 -11.74 -14.13 12.00
CA LYS A 14 -11.26 -13.67 10.73
C LYS A 14 -11.88 -12.32 10.41
N HIS A 15 -11.14 -11.50 9.70
CA HIS A 15 -11.72 -10.27 9.16
C HIS A 15 -12.79 -10.66 8.16
N PRO A 16 -13.92 -9.96 8.14
CA PRO A 16 -14.94 -10.25 7.14
C PRO A 16 -14.38 -10.03 5.74
N LYS A 17 -14.85 -10.79 4.81
CA LYS A 17 -14.46 -10.62 3.42
C LYS A 17 -15.04 -9.30 2.92
N PRO A 18 -14.30 -8.59 2.05
CA PRO A 18 -14.83 -7.35 1.48
C PRO A 18 -16.05 -7.63 0.61
N THR A 19 -16.96 -6.68 0.58
CA THR A 19 -18.13 -6.74 -0.28
C THR A 19 -17.73 -6.47 -1.73
N ARG A 20 -18.64 -6.77 -2.67
CA ARG A 20 -18.40 -6.43 -4.08
C ARG A 20 -18.16 -4.95 -4.28
N ALA A 21 -18.91 -4.12 -3.56
CA ALA A 21 -18.77 -2.67 -3.66
C ALA A 21 -17.37 -2.24 -3.16
N GLU A 22 -16.91 -2.83 -2.07
CA GLU A 22 -15.58 -2.53 -1.53
C GLU A 22 -14.48 -2.96 -2.48
N ILE A 23 -14.64 -4.13 -3.10
CA ILE A 23 -13.66 -4.62 -4.08
C ILE A 23 -13.59 -3.69 -5.28
N ALA A 24 -14.76 -3.27 -5.78
CA ALA A 24 -14.82 -2.35 -6.92
C ALA A 24 -14.18 -1.00 -6.58
N ALA A 25 -14.49 -0.48 -5.39
CA ALA A 25 -13.91 0.79 -4.93
C ALA A 25 -12.40 0.69 -4.79
N GLY A 26 -11.91 -0.45 -4.29
CA GLY A 26 -10.48 -0.68 -4.17
C GLY A 26 -9.77 -0.69 -5.51
N LYS A 27 -10.38 -1.31 -6.52
CA LYS A 27 -9.82 -1.32 -7.87
C LYS A 27 -9.76 0.07 -8.48
N VAL A 28 -10.81 0.87 -8.26
CA VAL A 28 -10.82 2.26 -8.73
C VAL A 28 -9.72 3.05 -8.04
N HIS A 29 -9.56 2.87 -6.74
CA HIS A 29 -8.51 3.54 -5.98
C HIS A 29 -7.12 3.17 -6.51
N MET A 30 -6.86 1.87 -6.72
CA MET A 30 -5.57 1.43 -7.24
C MET A 30 -5.30 1.98 -8.64
N ALA A 31 -6.34 2.06 -9.48
CA ALA A 31 -6.18 2.63 -10.82
C ALA A 31 -5.73 4.10 -10.74
N ARG A 32 -6.26 4.85 -9.76
CA ARG A 32 -5.82 6.22 -9.54
C ARG A 32 -4.38 6.29 -9.05
N VAL A 33 -4.02 5.41 -8.11
CA VAL A 33 -2.65 5.34 -7.59
C VAL A 33 -1.66 5.05 -8.72
N LYS A 34 -2.02 4.17 -9.65
CA LYS A 34 -1.15 3.83 -10.77
C LYS A 34 -0.86 5.00 -11.70
N GLN A 35 -1.71 6.02 -11.73
CA GLN A 35 -1.47 7.19 -12.57
C GLN A 35 -0.49 8.17 -11.94
N LEU A 36 -0.19 8.01 -10.65
CA LEU A 36 0.72 8.91 -9.95
C LEU A 36 2.18 8.59 -10.27
N PRO A 37 3.07 9.57 -10.14
CA PRO A 37 4.50 9.29 -10.24
C PRO A 37 4.96 8.44 -9.05
N CYS A 38 6.10 7.78 -9.22
CA CYS A 38 6.71 7.00 -8.14
C CYS A 38 6.93 7.89 -6.93
N VAL A 39 6.43 7.45 -5.77
CA VAL A 39 6.52 8.26 -4.56
C VAL A 39 7.96 8.33 -4.02
N ILE A 40 8.83 7.44 -4.45
CA ILE A 40 10.23 7.40 -3.99
C ILE A 40 11.15 8.22 -4.90
N CYS A 41 11.15 7.95 -6.20
CA CYS A 41 12.10 8.59 -7.12
C CYS A 41 11.48 9.62 -8.04
N GLY A 42 10.15 9.75 -8.02
CA GLY A 42 9.47 10.77 -8.83
C GLY A 42 9.31 10.44 -10.29
N LYS A 43 9.69 9.24 -10.73
CA LYS A 43 9.52 8.84 -12.12
C LYS A 43 8.06 8.97 -12.51
N PRO A 44 7.74 9.64 -13.65
CA PRO A 44 6.35 9.79 -14.06
C PRO A 44 5.66 8.45 -14.23
N GLY A 45 4.34 8.44 -13.98
CA GLY A 45 3.55 7.23 -14.14
C GLY A 45 3.46 6.79 -15.60
N PRO A 46 2.84 5.64 -15.85
CA PRO A 46 2.15 4.84 -14.84
C PRO A 46 3.10 4.10 -13.91
N SER A 47 2.67 3.96 -12.68
CA SER A 47 3.40 3.26 -11.63
C SER A 47 2.69 1.95 -11.30
N ASP A 48 3.34 1.11 -10.51
CA ASP A 48 2.68 -0.05 -9.92
C ASP A 48 2.00 0.39 -8.63
N ALA A 49 0.82 -0.15 -8.34
CA ALA A 49 0.18 0.07 -7.05
C ALA A 49 0.71 -1.01 -6.10
N HIS A 50 1.64 -0.63 -5.25
CA HIS A 50 2.28 -1.55 -4.31
C HIS A 50 1.46 -1.63 -3.03
N HIS A 51 1.00 -2.83 -2.68
CA HIS A 51 0.32 -3.06 -1.39
C HIS A 51 1.36 -2.99 -0.27
N CYS A 52 1.13 -2.12 0.71
CA CYS A 52 2.06 -1.94 1.80
C CYS A 52 2.16 -3.22 2.64
N PHE A 53 3.38 -3.65 2.93
CA PHE A 53 3.61 -4.87 3.69
C PHE A 53 4.70 -4.74 4.75
N SER A 54 5.28 -3.56 4.92
CA SER A 54 6.28 -3.33 5.97
C SER A 54 5.66 -3.59 7.34
N GLY A 55 6.41 -4.28 8.18
CA GLY A 55 5.93 -4.58 9.53
C GLY A 55 4.89 -5.68 9.61
N ARG A 56 4.56 -6.32 8.49
CA ARG A 56 3.59 -7.39 8.49
C ARG A 56 4.25 -8.75 8.42
N TYR A 57 3.60 -9.71 9.03
CA TYR A 57 4.09 -11.09 9.05
C TYR A 57 3.15 -11.98 8.27
N GLY A 58 3.72 -12.97 7.61
CA GLY A 58 2.96 -13.96 6.87
C GLY A 58 2.45 -13.43 5.55
N SER A 59 1.47 -14.12 5.00
CA SER A 59 0.95 -13.84 3.67
C SER A 59 -0.29 -12.95 3.66
N ARG A 60 -0.58 -12.29 4.77
CA ARG A 60 -1.76 -11.48 4.87
C ARG A 60 -1.69 -10.30 3.90
N LYS A 61 -2.70 -10.21 3.07
CA LYS A 61 -2.79 -9.14 2.08
C LYS A 61 -3.37 -7.89 2.73
N THR A 62 -2.78 -6.73 2.42
CA THR A 62 -3.32 -5.48 2.89
C THR A 62 -4.44 -5.00 1.97
N SER A 63 -5.18 -4.01 2.43
CA SER A 63 -6.26 -3.41 1.68
C SER A 63 -5.76 -2.74 0.40
N ASP A 64 -6.57 -2.78 -0.64
CA ASP A 64 -6.29 -2.05 -1.88
C ASP A 64 -6.17 -0.55 -1.65
N PHE A 65 -6.74 -0.04 -0.55
CA PHE A 65 -6.64 1.38 -0.19
C PHE A 65 -5.30 1.70 0.47
N GLU A 66 -4.51 0.70 0.82
CA GLU A 66 -3.18 0.88 1.41
C GLU A 66 -2.12 0.56 0.37
N THR A 67 -2.17 1.29 -0.74
CA THR A 67 -1.22 1.12 -1.85
C THR A 67 -0.50 2.42 -2.13
N ILE A 68 0.74 2.30 -2.58
CA ILE A 68 1.56 3.45 -2.94
C ILE A 68 2.11 3.25 -4.35
N PRO A 69 2.31 4.35 -5.11
CA PRO A 69 2.83 4.22 -6.47
C PRO A 69 4.35 4.04 -6.44
N LEU A 70 4.80 2.93 -7.02
CA LEU A 70 6.24 2.65 -7.15
C LEU A 70 6.54 2.29 -8.60
N CYS A 71 7.61 2.85 -9.15
CA CYS A 71 8.06 2.43 -10.47
C CYS A 71 8.70 1.05 -10.37
N LYS A 72 8.95 0.42 -11.52
CA LYS A 72 9.50 -0.94 -11.53
C LYS A 72 10.82 -1.04 -10.77
N ARG A 73 11.68 -0.04 -10.93
CA ARG A 73 12.99 -0.05 -10.25
C ARG A 73 12.88 0.03 -8.74
N CYS A 74 11.91 0.77 -8.24
CA CYS A 74 11.70 0.89 -6.79
C CYS A 74 10.86 -0.24 -6.23
N HIS A 75 10.10 -0.93 -7.09
CA HIS A 75 9.15 -1.95 -6.68
C HIS A 75 9.70 -3.36 -6.80
N GLN A 76 10.12 -3.77 -8.00
CA GLN A 76 10.44 -5.18 -8.27
C GLN A 76 11.78 -5.42 -8.95
N GLU A 77 12.28 -4.47 -9.73
CA GLU A 77 13.44 -4.69 -10.58
C GLU A 77 14.67 -3.98 -10.06
N GLY A 78 15.77 -4.72 -9.97
CA GLY A 78 17.04 -4.16 -9.58
C GLY A 78 17.28 -4.16 -8.08
N PRO A 79 18.49 -3.83 -7.68
CA PRO A 79 18.92 -4.00 -6.29
C PRO A 79 18.27 -3.04 -5.30
N LEU A 80 17.66 -1.95 -5.78
CA LEU A 80 17.04 -0.97 -4.90
C LEU A 80 15.55 -1.19 -4.73
N ALA A 81 14.98 -2.21 -5.37
CA ALA A 81 13.55 -2.48 -5.32
C ALA A 81 13.15 -3.08 -3.96
N ILE A 82 11.98 -2.70 -3.47
CA ILE A 82 11.51 -3.17 -2.17
C ILE A 82 11.36 -4.70 -2.13
N HIS A 83 10.94 -5.30 -3.25
CA HIS A 83 10.79 -6.75 -3.31
C HIS A 83 12.10 -7.50 -3.48
N GLN A 84 13.20 -6.80 -3.77
CA GLN A 84 14.52 -7.42 -3.87
C GLN A 84 15.29 -7.32 -2.56
N ASP A 85 15.11 -6.22 -1.83
CA ASP A 85 15.82 -6.00 -0.58
C ASP A 85 14.97 -5.12 0.32
N LYS A 86 14.01 -5.75 0.99
CA LYS A 86 13.07 -5.02 1.87
C LYS A 86 13.80 -4.27 2.97
N ALA A 87 14.76 -4.92 3.63
CA ALA A 87 15.49 -4.31 4.74
C ALA A 87 16.28 -3.09 4.30
N GLY A 88 17.00 -3.20 3.18
CA GLY A 88 17.76 -2.08 2.64
C GLY A 88 16.86 -0.95 2.17
N TRP A 89 15.73 -1.29 1.56
CA TRP A 89 14.76 -0.31 1.11
C TRP A 89 14.21 0.48 2.32
N GLU A 90 13.87 -0.23 3.39
CA GLU A 90 13.34 0.39 4.60
C GLU A 90 14.39 1.26 5.30
N GLU A 91 15.64 0.84 5.26
CA GLU A 91 16.72 1.62 5.83
C GLU A 91 16.89 2.96 5.10
N ARG A 92 16.78 2.92 3.78
CA ARG A 92 16.94 4.13 2.96
C ARG A 92 15.71 5.03 2.96
N ASN A 93 14.52 4.43 2.98
CA ASN A 93 13.28 5.16 2.69
C ASN A 93 12.27 5.19 3.83
N GLY A 94 12.47 4.39 4.86
CA GLY A 94 11.45 4.19 5.88
C GLY A 94 10.48 3.10 5.47
N TYR A 95 9.39 2.99 6.19
CA TYR A 95 8.39 1.96 5.89
C TYR A 95 7.50 2.40 4.73
N ASP A 96 7.05 1.43 3.95
CA ASP A 96 6.21 1.74 2.79
C ASP A 96 4.91 2.45 3.21
N PHE A 97 4.31 2.06 4.32
CA PHE A 97 3.07 2.70 4.77
C PHE A 97 3.27 4.15 5.25
N ASP A 98 4.51 4.56 5.51
CA ASP A 98 4.80 5.95 5.86
C ASP A 98 4.41 6.91 4.74
N TYR A 99 4.30 6.41 3.52
CA TYR A 99 3.98 7.24 2.35
C TYR A 99 2.48 7.33 2.06
N LEU A 100 1.64 6.62 2.82
CA LEU A 100 0.19 6.68 2.59
C LEU A 100 -0.38 8.10 2.71
N PRO A 101 0.02 8.90 3.72
CA PRO A 101 -0.46 10.29 3.77
C PRO A 101 0.00 11.12 2.57
N VAL A 102 1.23 10.88 2.09
CA VAL A 102 1.75 11.59 0.91
C VAL A 102 0.90 11.24 -0.30
N VAL A 103 0.59 9.96 -0.48
CA VAL A 103 -0.24 9.50 -1.59
C VAL A 103 -1.64 10.11 -1.52
N ALA A 104 -2.21 10.20 -0.32
CA ALA A 104 -3.51 10.82 -0.14
C ALA A 104 -3.49 12.28 -0.61
N ASP A 105 -2.42 13.01 -0.29
CA ASP A 105 -2.27 14.38 -0.74
C ASP A 105 -2.11 14.46 -2.26
N MET A 106 -1.37 13.55 -2.85
CA MET A 106 -1.18 13.51 -4.30
C MET A 106 -2.52 13.25 -5.00
N LEU A 107 -3.32 12.32 -4.47
CA LEU A 107 -4.63 12.02 -5.03
C LEU A 107 -5.59 13.21 -4.88
N ALA A 108 -5.54 13.90 -3.76
CA ALA A 108 -6.36 15.09 -3.54
C ALA A 108 -6.00 16.18 -4.54
N GLY A 109 -4.70 16.34 -4.85
CA GLY A 109 -4.25 17.31 -5.84
C GLY A 109 -4.78 17.02 -7.23
N GLU A 110 -4.97 15.76 -7.58
CA GLU A 110 -5.52 15.38 -8.88
C GLU A 110 -6.97 15.80 -9.06
N LEU A 111 -7.70 15.96 -7.96
CA LEU A 111 -9.11 16.33 -8.01
C LEU A 111 -9.29 17.83 -8.23
N ASN A 112 -8.25 18.60 -8.08
CA ASN A 112 -8.28 20.05 -8.31
C ASN A 112 -7.74 20.37 -9.71
#